data_d941d96873f4af82cde945e221f4ef1a
#
_entry.id   d941d96873f4af82cde945e221f4ef1a
#
_cell.length_a   1.000
_cell.length_b   1.000
_cell.length_c   1.000
_cell.angle_alpha   90.00
_cell.angle_beta   90.00
_cell.angle_gamma   90.00
#
_symmetry.space_group_name_H-M   'P 1'
#
loop_
_entity.id
_entity.type
_entity.pdbx_description
1 polymer ?
#
loop_
_entity_poly.entity_id
_entity_poly.type
_entity_poly.pdbx_seq_one_letter_code
_entity_poly.pdbx_strand_id
1 'polypeptide(L)'
;MVSVDDALSLIQQHTPSPEIVSAPVDHTLVGAVLAEDVSAPENVPAFRASIVDGYAVVVPKDGNMRGVYPVVSVSHAAPGAEMEPLKEGQIARITTGAPLPPGATSVIMVEDTVIKSLTEDGKEEKEVEILAEDVVHEGENIREVGSDVAQGTTILRKGDQISAVGGEIGLLASVGVSTVKIYRRPVVGILSTGDEIVSHGDREPGQLKHGEVRDTNRPTLISAARGCGYEVVDLGIARDQEGTLEEVLRRALSRSGVDVVITTGGVSMGELDLLKPTIERAMGGTIHFGRVAMKPGKPSTFATVPVKDATTGAEGGRTSKVVFSLPGNPASALVTFHLFVLPALHKLSGVSPAGLTKVPVVLAHDFPLDRSRPEYHRAVVSVTRDGTLSASSTGGQRSSRVGSMKGANALLALPSGPEAMRRGSKVDALLMGSILSDL
;
A
#
# COMPACT_ATOMS: atom_id res chain seq x y z
N MET A 1 5.19 -2.48 -33.47
CA MET A 1 4.03 -2.48 -32.56
C MET A 1 4.13 -3.75 -31.75
N VAL A 2 4.21 -3.63 -30.45
CA VAL A 2 4.37 -4.77 -29.51
C VAL A 2 3.01 -5.19 -28.95
N SER A 3 2.89 -6.41 -28.42
CA SER A 3 1.70 -6.80 -27.64
C SER A 3 1.70 -6.11 -26.27
N VAL A 4 0.60 -6.21 -25.53
CA VAL A 4 0.54 -5.69 -24.13
C VAL A 4 1.49 -6.47 -23.24
N ASP A 5 1.56 -7.79 -23.39
CA ASP A 5 2.45 -8.65 -22.59
C ASP A 5 3.93 -8.37 -22.88
N ASP A 6 4.30 -8.15 -24.16
CA ASP A 6 5.66 -7.71 -24.51
C ASP A 6 5.98 -6.34 -23.90
N ALA A 7 5.02 -5.39 -23.95
CA ALA A 7 5.19 -4.07 -23.36
C ALA A 7 5.42 -4.16 -21.83
N LEU A 8 4.64 -4.96 -21.13
CA LEU A 8 4.80 -5.22 -19.69
C LEU A 8 6.16 -5.88 -19.37
N SER A 9 6.58 -6.83 -20.20
CA SER A 9 7.88 -7.48 -20.07
C SER A 9 9.04 -6.48 -20.26
N LEU A 10 8.96 -5.59 -21.25
CA LEU A 10 9.95 -4.53 -21.47
C LEU A 10 9.97 -3.53 -20.30
N ILE A 11 8.80 -3.14 -19.78
CA ILE A 11 8.70 -2.28 -18.60
C ILE A 11 9.38 -2.97 -17.40
N GLN A 12 9.06 -4.25 -17.16
CA GLN A 12 9.67 -5.01 -16.08
C GLN A 12 11.19 -5.15 -16.25
N GLN A 13 11.67 -5.33 -17.45
CA GLN A 13 13.10 -5.48 -17.75
C GLN A 13 13.88 -4.18 -17.57
N HIS A 14 13.36 -3.05 -18.10
CA HIS A 14 14.11 -1.79 -18.24
C HIS A 14 13.80 -0.74 -17.17
N THR A 15 12.76 -0.91 -16.34
CA THR A 15 12.58 -0.08 -15.15
C THR A 15 13.71 -0.38 -14.16
N PRO A 16 14.39 0.63 -13.60
CA PRO A 16 15.47 0.45 -12.64
C PRO A 16 15.09 -0.37 -11.43
N SER A 17 16.09 -0.91 -10.75
CA SER A 17 15.90 -1.55 -9.44
C SER A 17 15.46 -0.51 -8.40
N PRO A 18 14.66 -0.93 -7.41
CA PRO A 18 14.22 -0.03 -6.35
C PRO A 18 15.39 0.42 -5.47
N GLU A 19 15.34 1.65 -4.99
CA GLU A 19 16.26 2.22 -4.03
C GLU A 19 15.84 1.85 -2.61
N ILE A 20 16.81 1.52 -1.74
CA ILE A 20 16.56 1.19 -0.34
C ILE A 20 16.91 2.40 0.53
N VAL A 21 15.99 2.77 1.42
CA VAL A 21 16.13 3.86 2.38
C VAL A 21 15.69 3.43 3.78
N SER A 22 16.26 4.07 4.81
CA SER A 22 15.75 3.92 6.18
C SER A 22 14.59 4.87 6.42
N ALA A 23 13.55 4.40 7.09
CA ALA A 23 12.35 5.18 7.40
C ALA A 23 11.94 4.96 8.87
N PRO A 24 11.39 5.97 9.56
CA PRO A 24 10.86 5.83 10.90
C PRO A 24 9.61 4.96 10.90
N VAL A 25 9.36 4.27 12.02
CA VAL A 25 8.13 3.49 12.23
C VAL A 25 7.02 4.43 12.69
N ASP A 26 6.27 4.94 11.73
CA ASP A 26 5.11 5.79 11.95
C ASP A 26 4.06 5.62 10.82
N HIS A 27 3.01 6.44 10.86
CA HIS A 27 1.91 6.39 9.89
C HIS A 27 2.34 6.63 8.43
N THR A 28 3.51 7.22 8.17
CA THR A 28 4.01 7.48 6.81
C THR A 28 4.49 6.21 6.11
N LEU A 29 4.72 5.13 6.87
CA LEU A 29 5.06 3.81 6.32
C LEU A 29 3.91 3.14 5.57
N VAL A 30 2.65 3.54 5.79
CA VAL A 30 1.50 2.90 5.14
C VAL A 30 1.69 2.84 3.62
N GLY A 31 1.60 1.62 3.07
CA GLY A 31 1.84 1.28 1.67
C GLY A 31 3.32 1.15 1.27
N ALA A 32 4.29 1.39 2.16
CA ALA A 32 5.69 1.07 1.92
C ALA A 32 5.92 -0.46 1.92
N VAL A 33 6.96 -0.91 1.24
CA VAL A 33 7.37 -2.31 1.18
C VAL A 33 8.72 -2.48 1.86
N LEU A 34 8.83 -3.45 2.76
CA LEU A 34 10.06 -3.73 3.49
C LEU A 34 11.16 -4.26 2.56
N ALA A 35 12.37 -3.74 2.72
CA ALA A 35 13.55 -4.14 1.96
C ALA A 35 14.42 -5.19 2.66
N GLU A 36 14.12 -5.52 3.92
CA GLU A 36 14.79 -6.53 4.73
C GLU A 36 13.81 -7.23 5.67
N ASP A 37 14.22 -8.39 6.19
CA ASP A 37 13.50 -9.07 7.27
C ASP A 37 13.68 -8.29 8.57
N VAL A 38 12.64 -8.22 9.38
CA VAL A 38 12.65 -7.57 10.71
C VAL A 38 12.45 -8.64 11.77
N SER A 39 13.42 -8.75 12.67
CA SER A 39 13.33 -9.66 13.84
C SER A 39 13.04 -8.85 15.11
N ALA A 40 12.31 -9.44 16.03
CA ALA A 40 11.98 -8.83 17.31
C ALA A 40 13.25 -8.66 18.18
N PRO A 41 13.64 -7.43 18.54
CA PRO A 41 14.80 -7.19 19.41
C PRO A 41 14.54 -7.54 20.86
N GLU A 42 13.28 -7.67 21.29
CA GLU A 42 12.87 -7.99 22.66
C GLU A 42 11.63 -8.88 22.70
N ASN A 43 11.35 -9.45 23.86
CA ASN A 43 10.14 -10.25 24.08
C ASN A 43 8.90 -9.38 24.29
N VAL A 44 7.73 -9.85 23.85
CA VAL A 44 6.42 -9.26 24.16
C VAL A 44 5.54 -10.34 24.81
N PRO A 45 5.11 -10.17 26.05
CA PRO A 45 5.55 -9.16 27.03
C PRO A 45 6.99 -9.39 27.47
N ALA A 46 7.64 -8.33 28.00
CA ALA A 46 9.01 -8.39 28.51
C ALA A 46 9.11 -9.02 29.91
N PHE A 47 7.99 -9.19 30.61
CA PHE A 47 7.85 -9.77 31.94
C PHE A 47 6.58 -10.61 32.00
N ARG A 48 6.51 -11.50 33.03
CA ARG A 48 5.28 -12.25 33.35
C ARG A 48 4.22 -11.28 33.83
N ALA A 49 3.03 -11.31 33.23
CA ALA A 49 1.94 -10.40 33.55
C ALA A 49 0.64 -11.16 33.82
N SER A 50 -0.24 -10.57 34.64
CA SER A 50 -1.58 -11.12 34.82
C SER A 50 -2.45 -10.84 33.59
N ILE A 51 -3.28 -11.82 33.20
CA ILE A 51 -4.31 -11.64 32.15
C ILE A 51 -5.69 -11.30 32.73
N VAL A 52 -5.81 -11.31 34.06
CA VAL A 52 -7.07 -11.06 34.81
C VAL A 52 -6.82 -10.10 35.99
N ASP A 53 -7.89 -9.51 36.50
CA ASP A 53 -7.88 -8.86 37.81
C ASP A 53 -8.04 -9.93 38.89
N GLY A 54 -7.24 -9.89 39.95
CA GLY A 54 -7.29 -10.91 40.95
C GLY A 54 -6.18 -10.84 41.97
N TYR A 55 -5.67 -12.00 42.36
CA TYR A 55 -4.64 -12.16 43.38
C TYR A 55 -3.52 -13.08 42.88
N ALA A 56 -2.32 -12.57 42.83
CA ALA A 56 -1.12 -13.37 42.56
C ALA A 56 -0.84 -14.26 43.78
N VAL A 57 -0.55 -15.54 43.53
CA VAL A 57 -0.38 -16.58 44.53
C VAL A 57 0.86 -17.42 44.25
N VAL A 58 1.36 -18.08 45.31
CA VAL A 58 2.30 -19.19 45.20
C VAL A 58 1.50 -20.49 45.38
N VAL A 59 1.33 -21.24 44.30
CA VAL A 59 0.54 -22.48 44.30
C VAL A 59 1.26 -23.57 45.06
N PRO A 60 0.65 -24.19 46.12
CA PRO A 60 1.24 -25.31 46.82
C PRO A 60 1.27 -26.57 45.95
N LYS A 61 2.07 -27.57 46.34
CA LYS A 61 2.27 -28.79 45.53
C LYS A 61 1.00 -29.59 45.21
N ASP A 62 0.01 -29.52 46.09
CA ASP A 62 -1.29 -30.19 45.93
C ASP A 62 -2.30 -29.35 45.11
N GLY A 63 -1.92 -28.09 44.77
CA GLY A 63 -2.75 -27.18 44.02
C GLY A 63 -3.98 -26.62 44.75
N ASN A 64 -4.12 -26.92 46.05
CA ASN A 64 -5.28 -26.50 46.83
C ASN A 64 -5.09 -25.05 47.33
N MET A 65 -5.80 -24.13 46.74
CA MET A 65 -5.77 -22.71 47.10
C MET A 65 -6.98 -22.27 47.95
N ARG A 66 -7.88 -23.17 48.32
CA ARG A 66 -9.05 -22.82 49.12
C ARG A 66 -8.65 -22.41 50.53
N GLY A 67 -9.01 -21.20 50.96
CA GLY A 67 -8.68 -20.70 52.33
C GLY A 67 -8.63 -19.19 52.39
N VAL A 68 -8.30 -18.69 53.59
CA VAL A 68 -8.14 -17.26 53.88
C VAL A 68 -6.66 -16.88 53.87
N TYR A 69 -6.31 -15.86 53.12
CA TYR A 69 -4.93 -15.42 52.91
C TYR A 69 -4.75 -13.94 53.20
N PRO A 70 -3.63 -13.53 53.81
CA PRO A 70 -3.27 -12.12 53.97
C PRO A 70 -2.84 -11.52 52.63
N VAL A 71 -3.35 -10.33 52.32
CA VAL A 71 -2.91 -9.51 51.19
C VAL A 71 -1.70 -8.69 51.62
N VAL A 72 -0.53 -8.99 51.06
CA VAL A 72 0.75 -8.38 51.52
C VAL A 72 1.20 -7.22 50.66
N SER A 73 0.69 -7.11 49.44
CA SER A 73 1.02 -6.03 48.50
C SER A 73 -0.02 -5.89 47.39
N VAL A 74 0.09 -4.79 46.65
CA VAL A 74 -0.74 -4.51 45.46
C VAL A 74 0.18 -4.28 44.27
N SER A 75 0.02 -5.09 43.22
CA SER A 75 0.72 -4.91 41.95
C SER A 75 -0.17 -4.21 40.96
N HIS A 76 0.25 -3.03 40.54
CA HIS A 76 -0.40 -2.26 39.50
C HIS A 76 0.41 -2.31 38.21
N ALA A 77 -0.25 -2.10 37.07
CA ALA A 77 0.40 -1.93 35.76
C ALA A 77 1.11 -0.56 35.70
N ALA A 78 2.14 -0.36 36.53
CA ALA A 78 2.93 0.87 36.60
C ALA A 78 4.44 0.55 36.63
N PRO A 79 5.29 1.36 35.95
CA PRO A 79 6.73 1.12 35.94
C PRO A 79 7.37 1.39 37.30
N GLY A 80 8.38 0.57 37.70
CA GLY A 80 9.34 0.86 38.75
C GLY A 80 8.92 0.51 40.18
N ALA A 81 7.84 -0.26 40.40
CA ALA A 81 7.54 -0.77 41.75
C ALA A 81 8.49 -1.94 42.08
N GLU A 82 9.39 -1.76 43.05
CA GLU A 82 10.09 -2.88 43.67
C GLU A 82 9.07 -3.67 44.50
N MET A 83 8.87 -4.94 44.15
CA MET A 83 7.96 -5.83 44.86
C MET A 83 8.76 -6.84 45.68
N GLU A 84 8.39 -6.98 46.95
CA GLU A 84 8.91 -8.07 47.80
C GLU A 84 8.48 -9.43 47.23
N PRO A 85 9.35 -10.45 47.28
CA PRO A 85 9.00 -11.80 46.86
C PRO A 85 7.82 -12.37 47.66
N LEU A 86 6.79 -12.82 46.92
CA LEU A 86 5.62 -13.47 47.47
C LEU A 86 5.98 -14.85 48.00
N LYS A 87 5.52 -15.20 49.22
CA LYS A 87 5.77 -16.50 49.88
C LYS A 87 4.49 -17.33 49.85
N GLU A 88 4.64 -18.64 49.95
CA GLU A 88 3.51 -19.55 50.17
C GLU A 88 2.67 -19.10 51.38
N GLY A 89 1.36 -19.13 51.26
CA GLY A 89 0.44 -18.63 52.27
C GLY A 89 0.17 -17.12 52.25
N GLN A 90 0.76 -16.38 51.31
CA GLN A 90 0.53 -14.95 51.08
C GLN A 90 -0.05 -14.73 49.70
N ILE A 91 -0.83 -13.65 49.53
CA ILE A 91 -1.35 -13.24 48.22
C ILE A 91 -1.05 -11.76 47.99
N ALA A 92 -0.97 -11.37 46.71
CA ALA A 92 -0.84 -9.97 46.32
C ALA A 92 -1.98 -9.57 45.36
N ARG A 93 -2.64 -8.46 45.66
CA ARG A 93 -3.64 -7.90 44.74
C ARG A 93 -2.96 -7.54 43.42
N ILE A 94 -3.52 -7.97 42.31
CA ILE A 94 -2.97 -7.72 40.96
C ILE A 94 -4.06 -7.32 39.98
N THR A 95 -3.73 -6.40 39.07
CA THR A 95 -4.64 -5.99 37.98
C THR A 95 -4.16 -6.55 36.66
N THR A 96 -5.07 -6.66 35.71
CA THR A 96 -4.77 -7.08 34.32
C THR A 96 -3.61 -6.28 33.75
N GLY A 97 -2.61 -6.96 33.16
CA GLY A 97 -1.41 -6.36 32.60
C GLY A 97 -0.33 -6.00 33.60
N ALA A 98 -0.58 -6.10 34.91
CA ALA A 98 0.43 -5.84 35.95
C ALA A 98 1.50 -6.94 35.97
N PRO A 99 2.78 -6.59 36.29
CA PRO A 99 3.84 -7.58 36.47
C PRO A 99 3.55 -8.48 37.67
N LEU A 100 3.81 -9.78 37.56
CA LEU A 100 3.73 -10.70 38.66
C LEU A 100 4.79 -10.38 39.69
N PRO A 101 4.42 -10.37 41.00
CA PRO A 101 5.41 -10.32 42.08
C PRO A 101 6.41 -11.48 41.95
N PRO A 102 7.70 -11.26 42.28
CA PRO A 102 8.67 -12.34 42.34
C PRO A 102 8.15 -13.50 43.21
N GLY A 103 8.32 -14.73 42.76
CA GLY A 103 7.85 -15.92 43.50
C GLY A 103 6.41 -16.34 43.17
N ALA A 104 5.56 -15.46 42.68
CA ALA A 104 4.21 -15.82 42.27
C ALA A 104 4.21 -16.82 41.12
N THR A 105 3.35 -17.85 41.19
CA THR A 105 3.27 -18.93 40.20
C THR A 105 1.95 -19.00 39.46
N SER A 106 0.89 -18.32 39.98
CA SER A 106 -0.43 -18.25 39.35
C SER A 106 -1.20 -16.99 39.76
N VAL A 107 -2.33 -16.71 39.11
CA VAL A 107 -3.27 -15.64 39.51
C VAL A 107 -4.67 -16.23 39.63
N ILE A 108 -5.28 -15.99 40.80
CA ILE A 108 -6.70 -16.33 41.06
C ILE A 108 -7.55 -15.13 40.64
N MET A 109 -8.61 -15.36 39.88
CA MET A 109 -9.55 -14.31 39.49
C MET A 109 -10.28 -13.72 40.68
N VAL A 110 -10.60 -12.43 40.62
CA VAL A 110 -11.35 -11.77 41.70
C VAL A 110 -12.73 -12.40 41.92
N GLU A 111 -13.32 -12.95 40.87
CA GLU A 111 -14.62 -13.63 40.90
C GLU A 111 -14.64 -14.89 41.77
N ASP A 112 -13.48 -15.52 41.95
CA ASP A 112 -13.30 -16.72 42.77
C ASP A 112 -12.89 -16.38 44.20
N THR A 113 -13.10 -15.13 44.66
CA THR A 113 -12.67 -14.66 45.96
C THR A 113 -13.71 -13.82 46.68
N VAL A 114 -13.56 -13.75 48.05
CA VAL A 114 -14.38 -12.89 48.91
C VAL A 114 -13.48 -12.15 49.90
N ILE A 115 -13.64 -10.83 50.00
CA ILE A 115 -12.92 -10.00 50.98
C ILE A 115 -13.45 -10.34 52.38
N LYS A 116 -12.54 -10.73 53.30
CA LYS A 116 -12.88 -11.06 54.68
C LYS A 116 -12.64 -9.89 55.63
N SER A 117 -11.58 -9.14 55.41
CA SER A 117 -11.27 -7.97 56.24
C SER A 117 -10.56 -6.89 55.44
N LEU A 118 -10.76 -5.65 55.86
CA LEU A 118 -10.09 -4.47 55.30
C LEU A 118 -9.03 -3.98 56.33
N THR A 119 -8.12 -3.12 55.86
CA THR A 119 -7.19 -2.37 56.74
C THR A 119 -7.97 -1.46 57.70
N GLU A 120 -7.32 -0.99 58.75
CA GLU A 120 -7.96 -0.15 59.79
C GLU A 120 -8.56 1.15 59.26
N ASP A 121 -7.99 1.69 58.13
CA ASP A 121 -8.53 2.85 57.43
C ASP A 121 -9.61 2.51 56.44
N GLY A 122 -9.94 1.21 56.24
CA GLY A 122 -10.99 0.70 55.38
C GLY A 122 -10.71 0.82 53.89
N LYS A 123 -9.48 1.15 53.49
CA LYS A 123 -9.16 1.45 52.08
C LYS A 123 -8.60 0.26 51.31
N GLU A 124 -7.87 -0.65 52.00
CA GLU A 124 -7.21 -1.76 51.37
C GLU A 124 -7.71 -3.10 51.93
N GLU A 125 -7.60 -4.14 51.10
CA GLU A 125 -7.92 -5.51 51.48
C GLU A 125 -6.81 -6.06 52.40
N LYS A 126 -7.19 -6.59 53.57
CA LYS A 126 -6.27 -7.17 54.53
C LYS A 126 -6.23 -8.68 54.44
N GLU A 127 -7.41 -9.31 54.35
CA GLU A 127 -7.55 -10.75 54.19
C GLU A 127 -8.64 -11.07 53.13
N VAL A 128 -8.34 -12.05 52.29
CA VAL A 128 -9.24 -12.51 51.24
C VAL A 128 -9.36 -14.01 51.29
N GLU A 129 -10.58 -14.51 51.19
CA GLU A 129 -10.87 -15.93 51.07
C GLU A 129 -10.93 -16.32 49.61
N ILE A 130 -10.14 -17.30 49.20
CA ILE A 130 -10.18 -17.95 47.90
C ILE A 130 -11.18 -19.09 47.96
N LEU A 131 -12.15 -19.09 47.05
CA LEU A 131 -13.25 -20.06 46.99
C LEU A 131 -13.02 -21.14 45.92
N ALA A 132 -11.91 -21.11 45.19
CA ALA A 132 -11.61 -22.05 44.09
C ALA A 132 -11.84 -23.50 44.57
N GLU A 133 -12.70 -24.22 43.86
CA GLU A 133 -13.04 -25.63 44.14
C GLU A 133 -12.12 -26.59 43.38
N ASP A 134 -11.60 -26.14 42.23
CA ASP A 134 -10.69 -26.90 41.39
C ASP A 134 -9.22 -26.71 41.81
N VAL A 135 -8.39 -27.66 41.41
CA VAL A 135 -6.94 -27.60 41.57
C VAL A 135 -6.37 -26.48 40.71
N VAL A 136 -5.69 -25.53 41.33
CA VAL A 136 -5.01 -24.44 40.66
C VAL A 136 -3.66 -24.93 40.16
N HIS A 137 -3.33 -24.65 38.90
CA HIS A 137 -2.06 -25.01 38.31
C HIS A 137 -1.11 -23.82 38.20
N GLU A 138 0.20 -24.10 38.29
CA GLU A 138 1.20 -23.08 37.96
C GLU A 138 1.02 -22.59 36.51
N GLY A 139 1.13 -21.28 36.30
CA GLY A 139 0.95 -20.64 34.99
C GLY A 139 -0.48 -20.21 34.69
N GLU A 140 -1.48 -20.57 35.52
CA GLU A 140 -2.84 -20.13 35.28
C GLU A 140 -2.99 -18.60 35.36
N ASN A 141 -3.71 -18.04 34.41
CA ASN A 141 -3.97 -16.60 34.28
C ASN A 141 -2.70 -15.74 34.19
N ILE A 142 -1.61 -16.33 33.67
CA ILE A 142 -0.32 -15.66 33.49
C ILE A 142 -0.01 -15.59 31.99
N ARG A 143 0.37 -14.41 31.54
CA ARG A 143 0.97 -14.17 30.25
C ARG A 143 2.49 -14.27 30.40
N GLU A 144 3.07 -15.33 29.90
CA GLU A 144 4.50 -15.61 30.02
C GLU A 144 5.35 -14.67 29.14
N VAL A 145 6.62 -14.49 29.54
CA VAL A 145 7.59 -13.69 28.79
C VAL A 145 7.69 -14.19 27.34
N GLY A 146 7.51 -13.29 26.37
CA GLY A 146 7.62 -13.61 24.97
C GLY A 146 6.48 -14.48 24.41
N SER A 147 5.38 -14.64 25.16
CA SER A 147 4.22 -15.45 24.71
C SER A 147 3.55 -14.92 23.45
N ASP A 148 3.58 -13.62 23.22
CA ASP A 148 3.04 -13.01 22.01
C ASP A 148 4.10 -12.94 20.90
N VAL A 149 5.31 -12.44 21.26
CA VAL A 149 6.45 -12.35 20.34
C VAL A 149 7.72 -12.70 21.13
N ALA A 150 8.38 -13.77 20.74
CA ALA A 150 9.67 -14.16 21.32
C ALA A 150 10.80 -13.35 20.67
N GLN A 151 11.76 -12.89 21.48
CA GLN A 151 12.99 -12.24 21.01
C GLN A 151 13.69 -13.08 19.95
N GLY A 152 14.17 -12.44 18.87
CA GLY A 152 14.84 -13.09 17.73
C GLY A 152 13.90 -13.67 16.69
N THR A 153 12.57 -13.71 16.94
CA THR A 153 11.59 -14.17 15.96
C THR A 153 11.49 -13.17 14.80
N THR A 154 11.48 -13.63 13.56
CA THR A 154 11.18 -12.79 12.41
C THR A 154 9.70 -12.43 12.43
N ILE A 155 9.40 -11.16 12.62
CA ILE A 155 8.04 -10.63 12.76
C ILE A 155 7.46 -10.11 11.44
N LEU A 156 8.30 -9.57 10.57
CA LEU A 156 7.95 -9.15 9.22
C LEU A 156 9.07 -9.55 8.26
N ARG A 157 8.73 -9.77 7.00
CA ARG A 157 9.68 -10.24 5.99
C ARG A 157 9.93 -9.19 4.93
N LYS A 158 11.09 -9.27 4.31
CA LYS A 158 11.37 -8.54 3.07
C LYS A 158 10.26 -8.79 2.04
N GLY A 159 9.72 -7.71 1.49
CA GLY A 159 8.60 -7.77 0.54
C GLY A 159 7.23 -7.60 1.18
N ASP A 160 7.11 -7.65 2.50
CA ASP A 160 5.85 -7.35 3.16
C ASP A 160 5.50 -5.86 2.98
N GLN A 161 4.25 -5.60 2.64
CA GLN A 161 3.73 -4.25 2.50
C GLN A 161 3.03 -3.82 3.78
N ILE A 162 3.41 -2.66 4.31
CA ILE A 162 2.76 -2.07 5.48
C ILE A 162 1.33 -1.64 5.10
N SER A 163 0.34 -2.25 5.71
CA SER A 163 -1.06 -2.03 5.39
C SER A 163 -1.66 -0.83 6.13
N ALA A 164 -2.76 -0.27 5.59
CA ALA A 164 -3.53 0.76 6.28
C ALA A 164 -4.34 0.22 7.46
N VAL A 165 -4.45 -1.10 7.62
CA VAL A 165 -5.10 -1.75 8.77
C VAL A 165 -4.28 -1.55 10.05
N GLY A 166 -2.94 -1.36 9.91
CA GLY A 166 -2.06 -0.92 10.99
C GLY A 166 -1.46 -2.03 11.87
N GLY A 167 -1.73 -3.29 11.57
CA GLY A 167 -1.17 -4.41 12.34
C GLY A 167 0.34 -4.46 12.32
N GLU A 168 0.96 -4.20 11.18
CA GLU A 168 2.40 -4.21 10.98
C GLU A 168 3.09 -3.10 11.78
N ILE A 169 2.54 -1.88 11.78
CA ILE A 169 3.07 -0.75 12.55
C ILE A 169 2.96 -1.05 14.05
N GLY A 170 1.81 -1.57 14.49
CA GLY A 170 1.61 -1.96 15.88
C GLY A 170 2.61 -3.05 16.33
N LEU A 171 2.85 -4.04 15.49
CA LEU A 171 3.79 -5.12 15.74
C LEU A 171 5.23 -4.60 15.85
N LEU A 172 5.68 -3.75 14.92
CA LEU A 172 7.01 -3.11 14.98
C LEU A 172 7.18 -2.28 16.25
N ALA A 173 6.16 -1.48 16.61
CA ALA A 173 6.18 -0.65 17.80
C ALA A 173 6.21 -1.49 19.09
N SER A 174 5.46 -2.61 19.14
CA SER A 174 5.38 -3.47 20.33
C SER A 174 6.71 -4.12 20.70
N VAL A 175 7.59 -4.32 19.74
CA VAL A 175 8.94 -4.90 19.95
C VAL A 175 10.05 -3.84 19.96
N GLY A 176 9.72 -2.54 20.02
CA GLY A 176 10.68 -1.45 20.14
C GLY A 176 11.45 -1.11 18.85
N VAL A 177 11.00 -1.55 17.67
CA VAL A 177 11.61 -1.19 16.40
C VAL A 177 11.19 0.23 16.01
N SER A 178 12.13 1.17 15.96
CA SER A 178 11.89 2.57 15.65
C SER A 178 12.17 2.96 14.19
N THR A 179 12.96 2.15 13.47
CA THR A 179 13.34 2.38 12.07
C THR A 179 13.40 1.07 11.31
N VAL A 180 13.02 1.10 10.03
CA VAL A 180 13.08 -0.05 9.13
C VAL A 180 13.66 0.36 7.78
N LYS A 181 14.22 -0.60 7.01
CA LYS A 181 14.58 -0.38 5.62
C LYS A 181 13.41 -0.70 4.71
N ILE A 182 13.08 0.25 3.85
CA ILE A 182 12.01 0.14 2.87
C ILE A 182 12.53 0.44 1.47
N TYR A 183 11.77 0.01 0.46
CA TYR A 183 11.96 0.50 -0.88
C TYR A 183 11.36 1.91 -1.01
N ARG A 184 12.18 2.86 -1.48
CA ARG A 184 11.77 4.26 -1.66
C ARG A 184 10.68 4.35 -2.74
N ARG A 185 9.61 5.07 -2.44
CA ARG A 185 8.59 5.37 -3.45
C ARG A 185 9.13 6.38 -4.46
N PRO A 186 8.93 6.14 -5.78
CA PRO A 186 9.36 7.09 -6.80
C PRO A 186 8.50 8.35 -6.79
N VAL A 187 9.11 9.48 -7.16
CA VAL A 187 8.43 10.75 -7.39
C VAL A 187 8.02 10.81 -8.86
N VAL A 188 6.77 11.16 -9.13
CA VAL A 188 6.16 11.18 -10.47
C VAL A 188 5.98 12.62 -10.96
N GLY A 189 6.61 12.97 -12.08
CA GLY A 189 6.37 14.25 -12.76
C GLY A 189 5.30 14.08 -13.87
N ILE A 190 4.32 14.98 -13.93
CA ILE A 190 3.25 14.90 -14.93
C ILE A 190 3.20 16.18 -15.76
N LEU A 191 3.28 16.01 -17.08
CA LEU A 191 3.37 17.07 -18.08
C LEU A 191 2.32 16.87 -19.18
N SER A 192 1.54 17.89 -19.50
CA SER A 192 0.75 17.91 -20.74
C SER A 192 1.53 18.62 -21.85
N THR A 193 1.40 18.14 -23.10
CA THR A 193 2.02 18.78 -24.28
C THR A 193 0.96 19.07 -25.34
N GLY A 194 1.12 20.20 -26.03
CA GLY A 194 0.26 20.62 -27.12
C GLY A 194 -0.03 22.12 -27.10
N ASP A 195 -0.01 22.74 -28.29
CA ASP A 195 -0.33 24.17 -28.43
C ASP A 195 -1.82 24.46 -28.22
N GLU A 196 -2.67 23.46 -28.46
CA GLU A 196 -4.13 23.52 -28.25
C GLU A 196 -4.51 23.45 -26.75
N ILE A 197 -3.61 22.98 -25.90
CA ILE A 197 -3.94 22.69 -24.49
C ILE A 197 -3.94 23.97 -23.65
N VAL A 198 -5.04 24.15 -22.90
CA VAL A 198 -5.19 25.23 -21.92
C VAL A 198 -5.57 24.64 -20.56
N SER A 199 -5.08 25.23 -19.46
CA SER A 199 -5.46 24.78 -18.13
C SER A 199 -6.98 24.95 -17.93
N HIS A 200 -7.57 24.05 -17.15
CA HIS A 200 -9.04 24.06 -16.97
C HIS A 200 -9.57 25.35 -16.31
N GLY A 201 -8.72 26.07 -15.54
CA GLY A 201 -9.03 27.34 -14.90
C GLY A 201 -8.70 28.58 -15.73
N ASP A 202 -7.99 28.49 -16.87
CA ASP A 202 -7.51 29.63 -17.62
C ASP A 202 -8.59 30.30 -18.50
N ARG A 203 -9.73 29.67 -18.65
CA ARG A 203 -10.86 30.16 -19.44
C ARG A 203 -12.17 29.91 -18.70
N GLU A 204 -13.03 30.90 -18.63
CA GLU A 204 -14.39 30.73 -18.14
C GLU A 204 -15.18 29.71 -18.99
N PRO A 205 -16.24 29.06 -18.47
CA PRO A 205 -17.12 28.21 -19.26
C PRO A 205 -17.66 28.93 -20.49
N GLY A 206 -17.53 28.32 -21.66
CA GLY A 206 -17.94 28.89 -22.94
C GLY A 206 -16.96 29.86 -23.60
N GLN A 207 -15.79 30.15 -22.99
CA GLN A 207 -14.80 31.09 -23.51
C GLN A 207 -13.57 30.44 -24.16
N LEU A 208 -13.62 29.13 -24.47
CA LEU A 208 -12.56 28.50 -25.26
C LEU A 208 -12.49 29.12 -26.65
N LYS A 209 -11.30 29.47 -27.10
CA LYS A 209 -11.07 29.88 -28.47
C LYS A 209 -11.18 28.66 -29.39
N HIS A 210 -11.46 28.94 -30.65
CA HIS A 210 -11.47 27.87 -31.69
C HIS A 210 -10.12 27.13 -31.69
N GLY A 211 -10.15 25.82 -31.55
CA GLY A 211 -8.95 24.97 -31.49
C GLY A 211 -8.39 24.76 -30.07
N GLU A 212 -8.78 25.53 -29.04
CA GLU A 212 -8.36 25.26 -27.68
C GLU A 212 -9.12 24.08 -27.08
N VAL A 213 -8.39 23.27 -26.29
CA VAL A 213 -8.93 22.11 -25.55
C VAL A 213 -8.47 22.21 -24.08
N ARG A 214 -9.40 22.00 -23.14
CA ARG A 214 -9.03 21.98 -21.72
C ARG A 214 -8.20 20.78 -21.38
N ASP A 215 -7.12 21.02 -20.62
CA ASP A 215 -6.28 19.95 -20.06
C ASP A 215 -7.09 19.08 -19.10
N THR A 216 -7.41 17.88 -19.49
CA THR A 216 -8.09 16.88 -18.67
C THR A 216 -7.12 15.80 -18.18
N ASN A 217 -6.02 15.57 -18.92
CA ASN A 217 -5.10 14.47 -18.65
C ASN A 217 -4.27 14.73 -17.40
N ARG A 218 -3.63 15.88 -17.31
CA ARG A 218 -2.74 16.22 -16.20
C ARG A 218 -3.46 16.17 -14.84
N PRO A 219 -4.59 16.85 -14.61
CA PRO A 219 -5.30 16.76 -13.32
C PRO A 219 -5.78 15.34 -13.00
N THR A 220 -6.21 14.56 -14.02
CA THR A 220 -6.66 13.18 -13.82
C THR A 220 -5.51 12.25 -13.45
N LEU A 221 -4.36 12.36 -14.13
CA LEU A 221 -3.18 11.55 -13.85
C LEU A 221 -2.53 11.92 -12.51
N ILE A 222 -2.52 13.21 -12.13
CA ILE A 222 -2.09 13.65 -10.80
C ILE A 222 -2.95 12.98 -9.72
N SER A 223 -4.28 13.01 -9.91
CA SER A 223 -5.20 12.37 -8.96
C SER A 223 -5.00 10.86 -8.90
N ALA A 224 -4.79 10.19 -10.04
CA ALA A 224 -4.57 8.75 -10.09
C ALA A 224 -3.26 8.34 -9.40
N ALA A 225 -2.16 9.04 -9.67
CA ALA A 225 -0.85 8.75 -9.06
C ALA A 225 -0.86 9.01 -7.55
N ARG A 226 -1.45 10.13 -7.10
CA ARG A 226 -1.63 10.43 -5.67
C ARG A 226 -2.54 9.42 -4.98
N GLY A 227 -3.62 9.00 -5.65
CA GLY A 227 -4.52 7.96 -5.14
C GLY A 227 -3.84 6.61 -4.95
N CYS A 228 -2.77 6.32 -5.71
CA CYS A 228 -1.91 5.16 -5.53
C CYS A 228 -0.78 5.39 -4.49
N GLY A 229 -0.76 6.53 -3.80
CA GLY A 229 0.21 6.83 -2.73
C GLY A 229 1.57 7.37 -3.22
N TYR A 230 1.67 7.88 -4.45
CA TYR A 230 2.90 8.45 -4.98
C TYR A 230 2.93 9.97 -4.85
N GLU A 231 4.12 10.50 -4.56
CA GLU A 231 4.37 11.94 -4.63
C GLU A 231 4.36 12.40 -6.09
N VAL A 232 3.70 13.54 -6.35
CA VAL A 232 3.53 14.05 -7.71
C VAL A 232 3.97 15.49 -7.81
N VAL A 233 4.85 15.74 -8.79
CA VAL A 233 5.27 17.07 -9.22
C VAL A 233 4.46 17.44 -10.48
N ASP A 234 3.70 18.52 -10.40
CA ASP A 234 3.00 19.10 -11.54
C ASP A 234 3.98 19.89 -12.41
N LEU A 235 4.29 19.38 -13.61
CA LEU A 235 5.22 19.99 -14.56
C LEU A 235 4.55 20.98 -15.52
N GLY A 236 3.23 21.16 -15.41
CA GLY A 236 2.46 22.11 -16.20
C GLY A 236 2.17 21.64 -17.62
N ILE A 237 2.15 22.59 -18.55
CA ILE A 237 1.88 22.39 -19.99
C ILE A 237 3.06 22.89 -20.78
N ALA A 238 3.65 22.04 -21.62
CA ALA A 238 4.68 22.41 -22.56
C ALA A 238 4.06 22.67 -23.95
N ARG A 239 4.51 23.72 -24.61
CA ARG A 239 4.15 24.00 -26.02
C ARG A 239 4.96 23.12 -26.96
N ASP A 240 4.42 22.87 -28.15
CA ASP A 240 5.06 22.08 -29.21
C ASP A 240 6.15 22.91 -29.93
N GLN A 241 7.06 23.50 -29.16
CA GLN A 241 8.18 24.28 -29.63
C GLN A 241 9.49 23.53 -29.40
N GLU A 242 10.38 23.58 -30.38
CA GLU A 242 11.69 22.96 -30.30
C GLU A 242 12.48 23.48 -29.08
N GLY A 243 13.08 22.58 -28.30
CA GLY A 243 13.83 22.91 -27.08
C GLY A 243 12.98 23.04 -25.81
N THR A 244 11.71 23.44 -25.89
CA THR A 244 10.84 23.61 -24.71
C THR A 244 10.62 22.29 -23.96
N LEU A 245 10.29 21.24 -24.69
CA LEU A 245 10.09 19.91 -24.12
C LEU A 245 11.38 19.36 -23.48
N GLU A 246 12.53 19.54 -24.16
CA GLU A 246 13.84 19.15 -23.64
C GLU A 246 14.16 19.85 -22.32
N GLU A 247 13.97 21.17 -22.26
CA GLU A 247 14.24 21.95 -21.05
C GLU A 247 13.40 21.49 -19.86
N VAL A 248 12.10 21.27 -20.07
CA VAL A 248 11.19 20.80 -19.02
C VAL A 248 11.60 19.40 -18.54
N LEU A 249 11.87 18.46 -19.46
CA LEU A 249 12.30 17.11 -19.12
C LEU A 249 13.64 17.09 -18.38
N ARG A 250 14.65 17.85 -18.85
CA ARG A 250 15.94 17.98 -18.17
C ARG A 250 15.80 18.54 -16.76
N ARG A 251 15.02 19.59 -16.59
CA ARG A 251 14.76 20.20 -15.27
C ARG A 251 14.06 19.20 -14.34
N ALA A 252 13.02 18.52 -14.82
CA ALA A 252 12.28 17.54 -14.02
C ALA A 252 13.18 16.38 -13.56
N LEU A 253 13.94 15.77 -14.48
CA LEU A 253 14.73 14.58 -14.18
C LEU A 253 16.04 14.88 -13.41
N SER A 254 16.60 16.10 -13.55
CA SER A 254 17.90 16.44 -12.94
C SER A 254 17.78 17.28 -11.67
N ARG A 255 16.74 18.11 -11.51
CA ARG A 255 16.64 19.10 -10.42
C ARG A 255 15.48 18.89 -9.46
N SER A 256 14.39 18.27 -9.93
CA SER A 256 13.16 18.13 -9.14
C SER A 256 13.04 16.80 -8.39
N GLY A 257 14.07 15.95 -8.40
CA GLY A 257 14.04 14.64 -7.75
C GLY A 257 13.05 13.65 -8.37
N VAL A 258 12.51 13.97 -9.57
CA VAL A 258 11.55 13.12 -10.27
C VAL A 258 12.23 11.85 -10.78
N ASP A 259 11.59 10.69 -10.55
CA ASP A 259 12.08 9.38 -11.00
C ASP A 259 11.37 8.90 -12.26
N VAL A 260 10.10 9.23 -12.38
CA VAL A 260 9.23 8.85 -13.51
C VAL A 260 8.55 10.09 -14.06
N VAL A 261 8.75 10.38 -15.34
CA VAL A 261 8.01 11.45 -16.03
C VAL A 261 6.92 10.84 -16.90
N ILE A 262 5.72 11.38 -16.77
CA ILE A 262 4.58 11.05 -17.61
C ILE A 262 4.27 12.27 -18.48
N THR A 263 4.34 12.12 -19.80
CA THR A 263 3.85 13.14 -20.74
C THR A 263 2.54 12.67 -21.37
N THR A 264 1.66 13.59 -21.73
CA THR A 264 0.43 13.32 -22.49
C THR A 264 0.33 14.23 -23.69
N GLY A 265 -0.05 13.69 -24.86
CA GLY A 265 0.04 14.38 -26.15
C GLY A 265 1.40 14.18 -26.81
N GLY A 266 1.61 14.79 -27.98
CA GLY A 266 2.90 14.71 -28.70
C GLY A 266 3.32 13.32 -29.19
N VAL A 267 2.45 12.31 -29.12
CA VAL A 267 2.71 10.91 -29.53
C VAL A 267 1.94 10.54 -30.81
N SER A 268 1.48 11.51 -31.56
CA SER A 268 0.79 11.32 -32.84
C SER A 268 1.78 10.94 -33.95
N MET A 269 1.29 10.34 -35.03
CA MET A 269 2.10 9.98 -36.19
C MET A 269 2.46 11.19 -37.08
N GLY A 270 2.23 12.41 -36.59
CA GLY A 270 2.50 13.64 -37.33
C GLY A 270 3.99 14.01 -37.38
N GLU A 271 4.34 14.87 -38.32
CA GLU A 271 5.69 15.45 -38.50
C GLU A 271 6.17 16.26 -37.26
N LEU A 272 5.26 16.55 -36.31
CA LEU A 272 5.48 17.33 -35.07
C LEU A 272 5.68 16.46 -33.83
N ASP A 273 5.97 15.14 -33.93
CA ASP A 273 6.35 14.31 -32.78
C ASP A 273 7.75 14.64 -32.30
N LEU A 274 7.88 15.69 -31.49
CA LEU A 274 9.16 16.17 -30.95
C LEU A 274 9.70 15.27 -29.81
N LEU A 275 8.88 14.40 -29.26
CA LEU A 275 9.23 13.64 -28.06
C LEU A 275 10.33 12.61 -28.29
N LYS A 276 10.21 11.80 -29.36
CA LYS A 276 11.19 10.75 -29.65
C LYS A 276 12.57 11.32 -29.96
N PRO A 277 12.70 12.33 -30.86
CA PRO A 277 13.98 13.01 -31.08
C PRO A 277 14.55 13.62 -29.80
N THR A 278 13.70 14.20 -28.94
CA THR A 278 14.15 14.77 -27.66
C THR A 278 14.74 13.70 -26.75
N ILE A 279 14.03 12.57 -26.58
CA ILE A 279 14.53 11.48 -25.72
C ILE A 279 15.82 10.88 -26.26
N GLU A 280 15.86 10.50 -27.55
CA GLU A 280 16.99 9.77 -28.13
C GLU A 280 18.20 10.69 -28.41
N ARG A 281 17.97 11.81 -29.12
CA ARG A 281 19.07 12.66 -29.58
C ARG A 281 19.52 13.66 -28.54
N ALA A 282 18.57 14.35 -27.89
CA ALA A 282 18.93 15.42 -26.97
C ALA A 282 19.27 14.89 -25.56
N MET A 283 18.62 13.83 -25.09
CA MET A 283 18.80 13.32 -23.74
C MET A 283 19.59 12.01 -23.66
N GLY A 284 19.93 11.40 -24.81
CA GLY A 284 20.66 10.13 -24.87
C GLY A 284 19.89 8.96 -24.27
N GLY A 285 18.56 9.04 -24.28
CA GLY A 285 17.68 8.00 -23.78
C GLY A 285 17.47 6.87 -24.78
N THR A 286 16.84 5.81 -24.33
CA THR A 286 16.46 4.63 -25.14
C THR A 286 14.96 4.43 -25.11
N ILE A 287 14.35 4.37 -26.30
CA ILE A 287 12.93 4.02 -26.46
C ILE A 287 12.81 2.50 -26.57
N HIS A 288 12.10 1.89 -25.64
CA HIS A 288 11.89 0.44 -25.60
C HIS A 288 10.68 0.01 -26.42
N PHE A 289 9.63 0.83 -26.43
CA PHE A 289 8.51 0.71 -27.37
C PHE A 289 7.82 2.07 -27.58
N GLY A 290 7.15 2.22 -28.72
CA GLY A 290 6.42 3.46 -29.08
C GLY A 290 5.00 3.20 -29.56
N ARG A 291 4.58 1.94 -29.68
CA ARG A 291 3.23 1.54 -30.10
C ARG A 291 2.87 0.18 -29.55
N VAL A 292 1.65 0.04 -29.03
CA VAL A 292 1.13 -1.21 -28.44
C VAL A 292 -0.14 -1.64 -29.19
N ALA A 293 -0.29 -2.93 -29.42
CA ALA A 293 -1.45 -3.53 -30.08
C ALA A 293 -2.62 -3.66 -29.11
N MET A 294 -3.28 -2.54 -28.80
CA MET A 294 -4.38 -2.49 -27.84
C MET A 294 -5.41 -1.41 -28.19
N LYS A 295 -6.55 -1.44 -27.50
CA LYS A 295 -7.61 -0.45 -27.52
C LYS A 295 -8.16 -0.24 -26.11
N PRO A 296 -8.21 1.06 -25.64
CA PRO A 296 -7.54 2.22 -26.18
C PRO A 296 -6.03 2.19 -25.86
N GLY A 297 -5.23 3.18 -26.32
CA GLY A 297 -3.85 3.32 -25.86
C GLY A 297 -2.76 2.94 -26.87
N LYS A 298 -3.10 2.72 -28.16
CA LYS A 298 -2.13 2.34 -29.21
C LYS A 298 -0.85 3.19 -29.23
N PRO A 299 -0.88 4.55 -29.20
CA PRO A 299 0.33 5.38 -29.27
C PRO A 299 0.96 5.60 -27.87
N SER A 300 1.29 4.54 -27.18
CA SER A 300 2.00 4.61 -25.89
C SER A 300 3.49 4.35 -26.06
N THR A 301 4.33 5.19 -25.45
CA THR A 301 5.79 5.10 -25.47
C THR A 301 6.34 4.86 -24.07
N PHE A 302 7.31 3.98 -23.97
CA PHE A 302 8.12 3.74 -22.77
C PHE A 302 9.59 3.90 -23.12
N ALA A 303 10.30 4.72 -22.35
CA ALA A 303 11.73 5.01 -22.53
C ALA A 303 12.44 5.12 -21.18
N THR A 304 13.76 4.98 -21.24
CA THR A 304 14.66 5.29 -20.12
C THR A 304 15.67 6.37 -20.54
N VAL A 305 16.01 7.26 -19.60
CA VAL A 305 16.94 8.37 -19.83
C VAL A 305 18.06 8.31 -18.78
N PRO A 306 19.34 8.27 -19.19
CA PRO A 306 20.46 8.31 -18.26
C PRO A 306 20.63 9.72 -17.69
N VAL A 307 20.66 9.84 -16.36
CA VAL A 307 20.88 11.09 -15.63
C VAL A 307 22.11 10.96 -14.74
N LYS A 308 22.88 12.01 -14.58
CA LYS A 308 23.99 12.01 -13.61
C LYS A 308 23.43 11.81 -12.20
N ASP A 309 23.99 10.87 -11.47
CA ASP A 309 23.62 10.64 -10.08
C ASP A 309 24.26 11.73 -9.21
N ALA A 310 23.40 12.59 -8.63
CA ALA A 310 23.84 13.65 -7.74
C ALA A 310 24.15 13.14 -6.31
N THR A 311 23.77 11.90 -5.98
CA THR A 311 23.85 11.37 -4.60
C THR A 311 25.12 10.59 -4.33
N THR A 312 25.73 9.97 -5.33
CA THR A 312 26.88 9.07 -5.13
C THR A 312 28.24 9.77 -5.03
N GLY A 313 28.32 11.08 -5.33
CA GLY A 313 29.58 11.82 -5.27
C GLY A 313 30.75 11.25 -6.13
N ALA A 314 30.49 10.10 -6.80
CA ALA A 314 31.47 9.47 -7.68
C ALA A 314 31.43 10.14 -9.04
N GLU A 315 32.61 10.57 -9.51
CA GLU A 315 32.77 11.07 -10.88
C GLU A 315 32.31 9.99 -11.87
N GLY A 316 31.14 10.21 -12.50
CA GLY A 316 30.62 9.37 -13.58
C GLY A 316 29.45 8.43 -13.24
N GLY A 317 28.95 8.43 -12.02
CA GLY A 317 27.71 7.66 -11.69
C GLY A 317 26.51 8.14 -12.51
N ARG A 318 25.83 7.23 -13.21
CA ARG A 318 24.58 7.50 -13.93
C ARG A 318 23.49 6.61 -13.41
N THR A 319 22.32 7.20 -13.15
CA THR A 319 21.07 6.48 -12.85
C THR A 319 20.14 6.59 -14.04
N SER A 320 19.29 5.60 -14.24
CA SER A 320 18.27 5.64 -15.29
C SER A 320 16.97 6.15 -14.71
N LYS A 321 16.38 7.15 -15.35
CA LYS A 321 15.03 7.64 -15.06
C LYS A 321 14.05 7.15 -16.11
N VAL A 322 12.80 7.02 -15.76
CA VAL A 322 11.74 6.46 -16.60
C VAL A 322 10.90 7.57 -17.23
N VAL A 323 10.58 7.42 -18.52
CA VAL A 323 9.68 8.33 -19.24
C VAL A 323 8.58 7.52 -19.93
N PHE A 324 7.34 7.84 -19.59
CA PHE A 324 6.17 7.37 -20.29
C PHE A 324 5.54 8.51 -21.09
N SER A 325 5.20 8.25 -22.35
CA SER A 325 4.40 9.18 -23.12
C SER A 325 3.09 8.51 -23.48
N LEU A 326 2.05 9.04 -22.91
CA LEU A 326 0.69 8.51 -22.98
C LEU A 326 -0.12 9.24 -24.06
N PRO A 327 -1.18 8.61 -24.60
CA PRO A 327 -2.00 9.25 -25.61
C PRO A 327 -2.65 10.54 -25.13
N GLY A 328 -2.87 11.50 -26.03
CA GLY A 328 -3.62 12.74 -25.75
C GLY A 328 -5.11 12.51 -25.45
N ASN A 329 -5.72 11.44 -25.94
CA ASN A 329 -7.10 11.07 -25.62
C ASN A 329 -7.23 10.67 -24.14
N PRO A 330 -8.12 11.30 -23.33
CA PRO A 330 -8.11 11.19 -21.89
C PRO A 330 -8.43 9.80 -21.33
N ALA A 331 -9.39 9.07 -21.90
CA ALA A 331 -9.65 7.71 -21.47
C ALA A 331 -8.47 6.76 -21.80
N SER A 332 -7.76 7.01 -22.92
CA SER A 332 -6.55 6.27 -23.24
C SER A 332 -5.43 6.55 -22.25
N ALA A 333 -5.19 7.81 -21.90
CA ALA A 333 -4.15 8.20 -20.95
C ALA A 333 -4.33 7.50 -19.62
N LEU A 334 -5.54 7.48 -19.08
CA LEU A 334 -5.82 6.85 -17.78
C LEU A 334 -5.75 5.32 -17.84
N VAL A 335 -6.26 4.69 -18.93
CA VAL A 335 -6.13 3.24 -19.13
C VAL A 335 -4.65 2.83 -19.21
N THR A 336 -3.84 3.56 -19.97
CA THR A 336 -2.41 3.24 -20.11
C THR A 336 -1.59 3.59 -18.87
N PHE A 337 -2.00 4.55 -18.07
CA PHE A 337 -1.46 4.78 -16.74
C PHE A 337 -1.60 3.51 -15.87
N HIS A 338 -2.79 2.97 -15.76
CA HIS A 338 -3.04 1.77 -14.95
C HIS A 338 -2.33 0.53 -15.49
N LEU A 339 -2.24 0.39 -16.83
CA LEU A 339 -1.64 -0.80 -17.44
C LEU A 339 -0.12 -0.76 -17.52
N PHE A 340 0.51 0.40 -17.68
CA PHE A 340 1.94 0.50 -17.96
C PHE A 340 2.71 1.31 -16.91
N VAL A 341 2.18 2.46 -16.50
CA VAL A 341 2.88 3.32 -15.54
C VAL A 341 2.84 2.69 -14.15
N LEU A 342 1.68 2.26 -13.69
CA LEU A 342 1.51 1.68 -12.37
C LEU A 342 2.42 0.45 -12.14
N PRO A 343 2.56 -0.52 -13.07
CA PRO A 343 3.53 -1.60 -12.92
C PRO A 343 4.99 -1.15 -12.75
N ALA A 344 5.41 -0.09 -13.46
CA ALA A 344 6.73 0.49 -13.29
C ALA A 344 6.91 1.14 -11.91
N LEU A 345 5.89 1.88 -11.44
CA LEU A 345 5.87 2.47 -10.10
C LEU A 345 5.91 1.38 -9.02
N HIS A 346 5.16 0.30 -9.19
CA HIS A 346 5.19 -0.87 -8.31
C HIS A 346 6.59 -1.48 -8.24
N LYS A 347 7.24 -1.71 -9.40
CA LYS A 347 8.60 -2.24 -9.41
C LYS A 347 9.58 -1.32 -8.66
N LEU A 348 9.52 -0.01 -8.91
CA LEU A 348 10.38 0.97 -8.23
C LEU A 348 10.12 1.04 -6.71
N SER A 349 8.92 0.69 -6.28
CA SER A 349 8.51 0.66 -4.87
C SER A 349 8.67 -0.71 -4.20
N GLY A 350 9.17 -1.73 -4.93
CA GLY A 350 9.29 -3.09 -4.41
C GLY A 350 7.97 -3.86 -4.29
N VAL A 351 6.86 -3.34 -4.80
CA VAL A 351 5.54 -4.01 -4.77
C VAL A 351 5.54 -5.21 -5.71
N SER A 352 5.16 -6.38 -5.20
CA SER A 352 5.08 -7.63 -5.97
C SER A 352 3.79 -8.40 -5.58
N PRO A 353 3.04 -8.91 -6.57
CA PRO A 353 3.22 -8.74 -8.02
C PRO A 353 2.97 -7.29 -8.46
N ALA A 354 3.71 -6.84 -9.50
CA ALA A 354 3.53 -5.52 -10.06
C ALA A 354 2.28 -5.44 -10.94
N GLY A 355 1.57 -4.32 -10.88
CA GLY A 355 0.39 -4.04 -11.69
C GLY A 355 -0.93 -4.20 -10.93
N LEU A 356 -2.01 -4.25 -11.69
CA LEU A 356 -3.37 -4.38 -11.15
C LEU A 356 -3.67 -5.82 -10.74
N THR A 357 -4.44 -5.98 -9.67
CA THR A 357 -4.98 -7.30 -9.29
C THR A 357 -5.91 -7.82 -10.38
N LYS A 358 -5.66 -9.06 -10.81
CA LYS A 358 -6.42 -9.74 -11.84
C LYS A 358 -7.41 -10.72 -11.21
N VAL A 359 -8.68 -10.60 -11.54
CA VAL A 359 -9.74 -11.49 -11.04
C VAL A 359 -10.63 -11.97 -12.19
N PRO A 360 -11.08 -13.23 -12.19
CA PRO A 360 -12.07 -13.71 -13.14
C PRO A 360 -13.45 -13.16 -12.79
N VAL A 361 -14.15 -12.63 -13.80
CA VAL A 361 -15.52 -12.09 -13.65
C VAL A 361 -16.45 -12.65 -14.70
N VAL A 362 -17.75 -12.62 -14.44
CA VAL A 362 -18.81 -13.02 -15.37
C VAL A 362 -19.41 -11.78 -16.03
N LEU A 363 -19.55 -11.79 -17.36
CA LEU A 363 -20.14 -10.68 -18.10
C LEU A 363 -21.65 -10.56 -17.85
N ALA A 364 -22.11 -9.38 -17.41
CA ALA A 364 -23.51 -9.10 -17.13
C ALA A 364 -24.39 -8.97 -18.40
N HIS A 365 -23.79 -8.67 -19.54
CA HIS A 365 -24.42 -8.53 -20.86
C HIS A 365 -23.44 -8.88 -21.97
N ASP A 366 -23.87 -8.83 -23.23
CA ASP A 366 -23.00 -9.05 -24.38
C ASP A 366 -22.02 -7.88 -24.56
N PHE A 367 -20.78 -8.20 -24.91
CA PHE A 367 -19.72 -7.22 -25.16
C PHE A 367 -19.22 -7.34 -26.60
N PRO A 368 -19.40 -6.32 -27.46
CA PRO A 368 -18.86 -6.33 -28.80
C PRO A 368 -17.33 -6.30 -28.74
N LEU A 369 -16.67 -7.13 -29.56
CA LEU A 369 -15.21 -7.17 -29.65
C LEU A 369 -14.67 -6.27 -30.76
N ASP A 370 -13.46 -5.72 -30.54
CA ASP A 370 -12.69 -5.12 -31.63
C ASP A 370 -12.12 -6.24 -32.52
N ARG A 371 -12.26 -6.12 -33.84
CA ARG A 371 -11.85 -7.18 -34.77
C ARG A 371 -10.35 -7.46 -34.80
N SER A 372 -9.54 -6.46 -34.47
CA SER A 372 -8.10 -6.47 -34.75
C SER A 372 -7.22 -6.34 -33.49
N ARG A 373 -7.75 -5.82 -32.40
CA ARG A 373 -6.95 -5.52 -31.21
C ARG A 373 -7.67 -5.94 -29.93
N PRO A 374 -6.96 -6.47 -28.94
CA PRO A 374 -7.52 -6.64 -27.59
C PRO A 374 -7.98 -5.30 -27.03
N GLU A 375 -9.10 -5.32 -26.31
CA GLU A 375 -9.69 -4.12 -25.71
C GLU A 375 -9.63 -4.20 -24.17
N TYR A 376 -9.14 -3.13 -23.56
CA TYR A 376 -9.23 -2.89 -22.12
C TYR A 376 -10.48 -2.04 -21.86
N HIS A 377 -11.59 -2.73 -21.67
CA HIS A 377 -12.91 -2.16 -21.59
C HIS A 377 -13.19 -1.65 -20.18
N ARG A 378 -13.61 -0.38 -20.03
CA ARG A 378 -13.95 0.21 -18.71
C ARG A 378 -15.24 -0.38 -18.21
N ALA A 379 -15.19 -0.97 -17.00
CA ALA A 379 -16.31 -1.71 -16.43
C ALA A 379 -16.46 -1.43 -14.93
N VAL A 380 -17.64 -1.76 -14.44
CA VAL A 380 -17.94 -1.86 -13.01
C VAL A 380 -18.01 -3.34 -12.66
N VAL A 381 -17.18 -3.77 -11.71
CA VAL A 381 -17.23 -5.10 -11.11
C VAL A 381 -17.94 -5.00 -9.77
N SER A 382 -18.96 -5.82 -9.58
CA SER A 382 -19.70 -5.93 -8.32
C SER A 382 -19.89 -7.39 -7.92
N VAL A 383 -20.15 -7.61 -6.62
CA VAL A 383 -20.57 -8.92 -6.09
C VAL A 383 -22.08 -9.02 -6.16
N THR A 384 -22.59 -10.02 -6.86
CA THR A 384 -24.00 -10.34 -6.90
C THR A 384 -24.43 -11.10 -5.63
N ARG A 385 -25.75 -11.22 -5.38
CA ARG A 385 -26.30 -11.87 -4.17
C ARG A 385 -25.88 -13.33 -3.97
N ASP A 386 -25.53 -14.03 -5.05
CA ASP A 386 -25.02 -15.41 -5.03
C ASP A 386 -23.49 -15.50 -4.84
N GLY A 387 -22.82 -14.36 -4.62
CA GLY A 387 -21.36 -14.28 -4.43
C GLY A 387 -20.56 -14.23 -5.74
N THR A 388 -21.19 -14.20 -6.91
CA THR A 388 -20.50 -14.14 -8.20
C THR A 388 -19.98 -12.73 -8.46
N LEU A 389 -18.73 -12.60 -8.94
CA LEU A 389 -18.20 -11.33 -9.46
C LEU A 389 -18.78 -11.09 -10.85
N SER A 390 -19.58 -10.04 -10.99
CA SER A 390 -20.25 -9.65 -12.23
C SER A 390 -19.65 -8.33 -12.76
N ALA A 391 -19.50 -8.24 -14.08
CA ALA A 391 -18.95 -7.06 -14.74
C ALA A 391 -19.95 -6.43 -15.69
N SER A 392 -20.21 -5.13 -15.53
CA SER A 392 -21.05 -4.31 -16.39
C SER A 392 -20.23 -3.21 -17.06
N SER A 393 -20.54 -2.90 -18.32
CA SER A 393 -19.88 -1.81 -19.04
C SER A 393 -20.27 -0.44 -18.48
N THR A 394 -19.32 0.52 -18.46
CA THR A 394 -19.62 1.94 -18.21
C THR A 394 -20.23 2.65 -19.44
N GLY A 395 -20.57 1.94 -20.50
CA GLY A 395 -21.16 2.46 -21.71
C GLY A 395 -20.16 2.73 -22.83
N GLY A 396 -20.33 3.80 -23.58
CA GLY A 396 -19.54 4.05 -24.79
C GLY A 396 -18.04 4.17 -24.54
N GLN A 397 -17.26 3.35 -25.23
CA GLN A 397 -15.81 3.14 -25.00
C GLN A 397 -14.91 3.99 -25.94
N ARG A 398 -15.37 5.16 -26.41
CA ARG A 398 -14.52 6.07 -27.19
C ARG A 398 -13.32 6.54 -26.36
N SER A 399 -12.14 6.59 -26.98
CA SER A 399 -10.89 6.99 -26.31
C SER A 399 -10.88 8.45 -25.80
N SER A 400 -11.64 9.34 -26.47
CA SER A 400 -11.82 10.74 -26.08
C SER A 400 -12.86 10.93 -24.95
N ARG A 401 -13.66 9.91 -24.62
CA ARG A 401 -14.75 10.02 -23.64
C ARG A 401 -14.23 9.74 -22.24
N VAL A 402 -13.68 10.77 -21.55
CA VAL A 402 -13.22 10.63 -20.15
C VAL A 402 -14.34 10.16 -19.22
N GLY A 403 -15.59 10.57 -19.47
CA GLY A 403 -16.74 10.13 -18.69
C GLY A 403 -16.98 8.62 -18.65
N SER A 404 -16.36 7.83 -19.57
CA SER A 404 -16.39 6.36 -19.51
C SER A 404 -15.55 5.79 -18.34
N MET A 405 -14.69 6.60 -17.72
CA MET A 405 -13.94 6.24 -16.52
C MET A 405 -14.74 6.49 -15.24
N LYS A 406 -15.82 7.29 -15.31
CA LYS A 406 -16.64 7.58 -14.12
C LYS A 406 -17.28 6.30 -13.58
N GLY A 407 -16.98 5.98 -12.33
CA GLY A 407 -17.47 4.78 -11.66
C GLY A 407 -16.84 3.47 -12.11
N ALA A 408 -15.94 3.48 -13.12
CA ALA A 408 -15.18 2.28 -13.46
C ALA A 408 -14.25 1.90 -12.31
N ASN A 409 -14.31 0.65 -11.87
CA ASN A 409 -13.40 0.07 -10.90
C ASN A 409 -12.53 -1.05 -11.49
N ALA A 410 -12.72 -1.37 -12.78
CA ALA A 410 -11.95 -2.39 -13.46
C ALA A 410 -11.81 -2.13 -14.97
N LEU A 411 -10.77 -2.74 -15.55
CA LEU A 411 -10.58 -2.90 -16.99
C LEU A 411 -10.76 -4.37 -17.35
N LEU A 412 -11.75 -4.69 -18.22
CA LEU A 412 -11.90 -6.04 -18.74
C LEU A 412 -10.91 -6.28 -19.87
N ALA A 413 -10.11 -7.33 -19.76
CA ALA A 413 -9.20 -7.75 -20.82
C ALA A 413 -9.97 -8.57 -21.87
N LEU A 414 -10.57 -7.89 -22.83
CA LEU A 414 -11.34 -8.52 -23.91
C LEU A 414 -10.41 -8.88 -25.06
N PRO A 415 -10.47 -10.11 -25.61
CA PRO A 415 -9.71 -10.48 -26.80
C PRO A 415 -10.17 -9.73 -28.04
N SER A 416 -9.39 -9.74 -29.11
CA SER A 416 -9.87 -9.36 -30.44
C SER A 416 -10.69 -10.50 -31.06
N GLY A 417 -11.69 -10.15 -31.86
CA GLY A 417 -12.52 -11.15 -32.53
C GLY A 417 -13.64 -10.55 -33.37
N PRO A 418 -14.22 -11.34 -34.29
CA PRO A 418 -15.30 -10.89 -35.16
C PRO A 418 -16.66 -10.84 -34.44
N GLU A 419 -16.82 -11.57 -33.36
CA GLU A 419 -18.09 -11.75 -32.66
C GLU A 419 -18.06 -11.10 -31.26
N ALA A 420 -19.25 -10.84 -30.69
CA ALA A 420 -19.39 -10.37 -29.33
C ALA A 420 -19.16 -11.53 -28.33
N MET A 421 -18.53 -11.23 -27.19
CA MET A 421 -18.58 -12.13 -26.05
C MET A 421 -19.96 -12.07 -25.42
N ARG A 422 -20.56 -13.24 -25.19
CA ARG A 422 -21.93 -13.35 -24.70
C ARG A 422 -22.01 -13.11 -23.19
N ARG A 423 -23.16 -12.63 -22.73
CA ARG A 423 -23.54 -12.63 -21.31
C ARG A 423 -23.25 -14.00 -20.70
N GLY A 424 -22.72 -14.02 -19.48
CA GLY A 424 -22.35 -15.24 -18.77
C GLY A 424 -20.95 -15.79 -19.11
N SER A 425 -20.27 -15.24 -20.14
CA SER A 425 -18.86 -15.59 -20.40
C SER A 425 -17.96 -15.10 -19.28
N LYS A 426 -16.89 -15.85 -18.99
CA LYS A 426 -15.85 -15.45 -18.04
C LYS A 426 -14.74 -14.70 -18.76
N VAL A 427 -14.29 -13.61 -18.16
CA VAL A 427 -13.14 -12.81 -18.62
C VAL A 427 -12.32 -12.35 -17.43
N ASP A 428 -11.09 -11.93 -17.70
CA ASP A 428 -10.23 -11.33 -16.67
C ASP A 428 -10.56 -9.84 -16.52
N ALA A 429 -10.77 -9.41 -15.28
CA ALA A 429 -10.87 -8.01 -14.88
C ALA A 429 -9.61 -7.59 -14.12
N LEU A 430 -9.02 -6.48 -14.53
CA LEU A 430 -7.92 -5.81 -13.85
C LEU A 430 -8.50 -4.73 -12.94
N LEU A 431 -8.42 -4.92 -11.63
CA LEU A 431 -9.05 -4.04 -10.64
C LEU A 431 -8.26 -2.73 -10.49
N MET A 432 -8.92 -1.59 -10.70
CA MET A 432 -8.40 -0.23 -10.46
C MET A 432 -8.89 0.35 -9.13
N GLY A 433 -9.89 -0.24 -8.51
CA GLY A 433 -10.52 0.20 -7.27
C GLY A 433 -11.24 -0.94 -6.57
N SER A 434 -11.94 -0.62 -5.49
CA SER A 434 -12.69 -1.59 -4.69
C SER A 434 -13.84 -2.21 -5.49
N ILE A 435 -14.09 -3.49 -5.24
CA ILE A 435 -15.26 -4.18 -5.78
C ILE A 435 -16.50 -3.64 -5.08
N LEU A 436 -17.56 -3.32 -5.84
CA LEU A 436 -18.82 -2.85 -5.29
C LEU A 436 -19.69 -4.02 -4.82
N SER A 437 -20.58 -3.74 -3.90
CA SER A 437 -21.62 -4.70 -3.47
C SER A 437 -22.96 -4.25 -4.03
N ASP A 438 -23.68 -5.16 -4.69
CA ASP A 438 -25.07 -4.98 -5.14
C ASP A 438 -26.08 -5.45 -4.06
N LEU A 439 -25.63 -5.52 -2.79
CA LEU A 439 -26.42 -5.96 -1.63
C LEU A 439 -27.37 -4.88 -1.11
#